data_fec35d99a72b1a3ccba16c42967be844
#
_entry.id   fec35d99a72b1a3ccba16c42967be844
#
_cell.length_a   1.000
_cell.length_b   1.000
_cell.length_c   1.000
_cell.angle_alpha   90.00
_cell.angle_beta   90.00
_cell.angle_gamma   90.00
#
_symmetry.space_group_name_H-M   'P 1'
#
loop_
_entity.id
_entity.type
_entity.pdbx_description
1 polymer ?
#
loop_
_entity_poly.entity_id
_entity_poly.type
_entity_poly.pdbx_seq_one_letter_code
_entity_poly.pdbx_strand_id
1 'polypeptide(L)'
;MRSFPCLRPFSPLDFRMQAELPEDDHHAAAPLSAPQIAAFWTEFSGQLAAWVALDGRAFVEEANALLKRQAPGLSLELEGTPAQDGARLVVTAHGNIEQFENAQALVRQAPRLEGYTVQAFRSRTASGNFAMGMQDFELSCDDVLVAPYDAGGIIGLELAFAKAVPDAMQEHARHMAFILLDHVLGEWDFSVRVGPVDFVEAAAEASPLSQFPAVFDAFQREVLGRTYRFPQEENDRWISLEVRSRDADEDDAPDLLTFHDSAHALATRADLSYFLTLRFPIDSQESLDSARDAQDALDAELLRQQRGILAFTRMEGMEFRVAAFYVDDPDAAAQLARQLAAEHAPGLEAALALEYDPSWREYLGMYGAIHRQDRQADQA
;
A
#
# COMPACT_ATOMS: atom_id res chain seq x y z
N MET A 1 -19.32 25.95 -8.96
CA MET A 1 -18.85 25.58 -7.62
C MET A 1 -19.80 24.53 -7.09
N ARG A 2 -19.32 23.32 -6.83
CA ARG A 2 -20.16 22.21 -6.30
C ARG A 2 -19.72 21.97 -4.87
N SER A 3 -20.65 22.05 -3.91
CA SER A 3 -20.40 21.75 -2.49
C SER A 3 -20.48 20.23 -2.26
N PHE A 4 -19.51 19.67 -1.56
CA PHE A 4 -19.42 18.24 -1.26
C PHE A 4 -19.76 17.94 0.20
N PRO A 5 -20.54 16.89 0.50
CA PRO A 5 -20.69 16.41 1.87
C PRO A 5 -19.41 15.77 2.37
N CYS A 6 -19.18 15.91 3.67
CA CYS A 6 -18.01 15.40 4.39
C CYS A 6 -17.68 13.95 4.06
N LEU A 7 -16.45 13.71 3.62
CA LEU A 7 -15.88 12.40 3.46
C LEU A 7 -15.62 11.81 4.86
N ARG A 8 -16.36 10.79 5.28
CA ARG A 8 -15.86 9.92 6.34
C ARG A 8 -14.64 9.19 5.77
N PRO A 9 -13.54 9.06 6.53
CA PRO A 9 -12.47 8.16 6.13
C PRO A 9 -13.08 6.77 5.94
N PHE A 10 -12.98 6.24 4.73
CA PHE A 10 -13.38 4.88 4.41
C PHE A 10 -12.28 4.00 5.01
N SER A 11 -12.57 3.32 6.10
CA SER A 11 -11.69 2.28 6.61
C SER A 11 -11.87 1.04 5.74
N PRO A 12 -10.85 0.60 5.00
CA PRO A 12 -10.88 -0.68 4.30
C PRO A 12 -10.92 -1.87 5.26
N LEU A 13 -10.78 -1.60 6.58
CA LEU A 13 -10.71 -2.61 7.63
C LEU A 13 -12.06 -3.24 7.99
N ASP A 14 -13.19 -2.66 7.58
CA ASP A 14 -14.50 -3.21 7.95
C ASP A 14 -14.90 -4.46 7.16
N PHE A 15 -14.06 -4.96 6.22
CA PHE A 15 -14.35 -6.15 5.42
C PHE A 15 -13.22 -7.19 5.34
N ARG A 16 -12.16 -7.07 6.14
CA ARG A 16 -11.28 -8.22 6.36
C ARG A 16 -12.04 -9.18 7.27
N MET A 17 -12.50 -10.30 6.69
CA MET A 17 -12.88 -11.45 7.52
C MET A 17 -11.74 -11.71 8.50
N GLN A 18 -12.01 -11.49 9.78
CA GLN A 18 -11.21 -11.99 10.86
C GLN A 18 -11.11 -13.51 10.72
N ALA A 19 -10.07 -14.00 10.02
CA ALA A 19 -9.49 -15.23 10.47
C ALA A 19 -9.10 -14.91 11.91
N GLU A 20 -9.61 -15.67 12.90
CA GLU A 20 -9.24 -15.57 14.29
C GLU A 20 -7.72 -15.78 14.42
N LEU A 21 -6.97 -14.73 14.11
CA LEU A 21 -5.67 -14.50 14.69
C LEU A 21 -5.97 -14.11 16.14
N PRO A 22 -5.22 -14.59 17.13
CA PRO A 22 -5.43 -14.21 18.50
C PRO A 22 -5.52 -12.69 18.58
N GLU A 23 -6.47 -12.18 19.37
CA GLU A 23 -6.63 -10.77 19.71
C GLU A 23 -5.32 -10.23 20.29
N ASP A 24 -4.38 -9.88 19.43
CA ASP A 24 -3.24 -9.04 19.78
C ASP A 24 -3.63 -7.59 19.44
N ASP A 25 -3.59 -6.74 20.46
CA ASP A 25 -3.81 -5.31 20.41
C ASP A 25 -3.34 -4.69 19.08
N HIS A 26 -4.26 -4.12 18.33
CA HIS A 26 -4.00 -3.34 17.12
C HIS A 26 -3.30 -2.01 17.48
N HIS A 27 -2.09 -2.09 18.00
CA HIS A 27 -1.16 -0.97 18.01
C HIS A 27 -0.38 -1.02 16.69
N ALA A 28 -0.41 0.07 15.92
CA ALA A 28 0.45 0.24 14.76
C ALA A 28 1.87 -0.23 15.13
N ALA A 29 2.42 -1.14 14.35
CA ALA A 29 3.70 -1.75 14.68
C ALA A 29 4.78 -0.68 14.76
N ALA A 30 5.43 -0.57 15.90
CA ALA A 30 6.51 0.38 16.05
C ALA A 30 7.62 0.07 15.03
N PRO A 31 8.17 1.09 14.34
CA PRO A 31 9.27 0.89 13.40
C PRO A 31 10.48 0.22 14.06
N LEU A 32 11.07 -0.76 13.38
CA LEU A 32 12.30 -1.39 13.83
C LEU A 32 13.44 -0.39 13.81
N SER A 33 14.11 -0.23 14.93
CA SER A 33 15.30 0.62 15.00
C SER A 33 16.50 -0.01 14.29
N ALA A 34 17.40 0.81 13.74
CA ALA A 34 18.64 0.33 13.11
C ALA A 34 19.47 -0.60 14.01
N PRO A 35 19.62 -0.36 15.34
CA PRO A 35 20.27 -1.32 16.23
C PRO A 35 19.58 -2.67 16.32
N GLN A 36 18.24 -2.74 16.34
CA GLN A 36 17.51 -4.01 16.36
C GLN A 36 17.73 -4.80 15.07
N ILE A 37 17.66 -4.13 13.91
CA ILE A 37 17.93 -4.73 12.61
C ILE A 37 19.38 -5.26 12.53
N ALA A 38 20.34 -4.48 12.97
CA ALA A 38 21.76 -4.90 13.01
C ALA A 38 21.99 -6.10 13.95
N ALA A 39 21.32 -6.12 15.11
CA ALA A 39 21.39 -7.26 16.04
C ALA A 39 20.81 -8.53 15.43
N PHE A 40 19.67 -8.44 14.76
CA PHE A 40 19.06 -9.56 14.05
C PHE A 40 20.03 -10.16 13.02
N TRP A 41 20.55 -9.33 12.12
CA TRP A 41 21.43 -9.83 11.05
C TRP A 41 22.78 -10.35 11.58
N THR A 42 23.28 -9.80 12.68
CA THR A 42 24.50 -10.31 13.34
C THR A 42 24.27 -11.70 13.90
N GLU A 43 23.17 -11.93 14.62
CA GLU A 43 22.82 -13.23 15.18
C GLU A 43 22.50 -14.24 14.08
N PHE A 44 21.69 -13.83 13.06
CA PHE A 44 21.36 -14.65 11.91
C PHE A 44 22.62 -15.14 11.18
N SER A 45 23.53 -14.23 10.85
CA SER A 45 24.77 -14.57 10.15
C SER A 45 25.66 -15.49 10.97
N GLY A 46 25.69 -15.31 12.29
CA GLY A 46 26.44 -16.18 13.21
C GLY A 46 25.92 -17.61 13.28
N GLN A 47 24.61 -17.79 13.11
CA GLN A 47 23.93 -19.10 13.15
C GLN A 47 23.87 -19.78 11.77
N LEU A 48 24.01 -19.03 10.69
CA LEU A 48 23.73 -19.48 9.33
C LEU A 48 24.49 -20.78 8.96
N ALA A 49 25.76 -20.87 9.32
CA ALA A 49 26.60 -22.01 9.01
C ALA A 49 26.09 -23.32 9.69
N ALA A 50 25.52 -23.20 10.89
CA ALA A 50 24.89 -24.31 11.59
C ALA A 50 23.54 -24.69 10.97
N TRP A 51 22.75 -23.69 10.57
CA TRP A 51 21.42 -23.91 10.01
C TRP A 51 21.45 -24.49 8.59
N VAL A 52 22.45 -24.17 7.80
CA VAL A 52 22.65 -24.76 6.45
C VAL A 52 22.75 -26.29 6.47
N ALA A 53 23.20 -26.88 7.58
CA ALA A 53 23.26 -28.34 7.76
C ALA A 53 21.88 -28.95 8.08
N LEU A 54 20.87 -28.15 8.37
CA LEU A 54 19.49 -28.58 8.63
C LEU A 54 18.74 -28.81 7.31
N ASP A 55 17.62 -29.55 7.37
CA ASP A 55 16.68 -29.52 6.27
C ASP A 55 15.98 -28.15 6.17
N GLY A 56 15.34 -27.86 5.02
CA GLY A 56 14.74 -26.58 4.77
C GLY A 56 13.68 -26.18 5.79
N ARG A 57 12.94 -27.13 6.34
CA ARG A 57 11.90 -26.88 7.35
C ARG A 57 12.53 -26.48 8.68
N ALA A 58 13.48 -27.25 9.17
CA ALA A 58 14.18 -26.94 10.43
C ALA A 58 14.96 -25.62 10.34
N PHE A 59 15.56 -25.31 9.17
CA PHE A 59 16.17 -24.02 8.90
C PHE A 59 15.18 -22.88 9.12
N VAL A 60 13.99 -22.97 8.49
CA VAL A 60 12.94 -21.94 8.59
C VAL A 60 12.41 -21.82 10.02
N GLU A 61 12.24 -22.94 10.74
CA GLU A 61 11.79 -22.95 12.15
C GLU A 61 12.78 -22.18 13.06
N GLU A 62 14.08 -22.40 12.92
CA GLU A 62 15.13 -21.72 13.68
C GLU A 62 15.21 -20.22 13.34
N ALA A 63 15.18 -19.88 12.04
CA ALA A 63 15.20 -18.50 11.58
C ALA A 63 13.97 -17.72 12.09
N ASN A 64 12.79 -18.33 12.06
CA ASN A 64 11.58 -17.73 12.60
C ASN A 64 11.56 -17.62 14.13
N ALA A 65 12.19 -18.55 14.84
CA ALA A 65 12.36 -18.43 16.28
C ALA A 65 13.23 -17.20 16.65
N LEU A 66 14.25 -16.89 15.85
CA LEU A 66 15.05 -15.66 15.99
C LEU A 66 14.22 -14.42 15.64
N LEU A 67 13.53 -14.43 14.50
CA LEU A 67 12.75 -13.29 14.01
C LEU A 67 11.63 -12.91 14.99
N LYS A 68 10.92 -13.89 15.53
CA LYS A 68 9.86 -13.68 16.54
C LYS A 68 10.36 -12.95 17.78
N ARG A 69 11.62 -13.15 18.18
CA ARG A 69 12.20 -12.45 19.34
C ARG A 69 12.60 -11.00 19.04
N GLN A 70 13.04 -10.70 17.81
CA GLN A 70 13.66 -9.42 17.46
C GLN A 70 12.80 -8.53 16.57
N ALA A 71 11.93 -9.12 15.75
CA ALA A 71 11.01 -8.44 14.87
C ALA A 71 9.66 -9.17 14.85
N PRO A 72 8.88 -9.11 15.96
CA PRO A 72 7.58 -9.76 16.04
C PRO A 72 6.63 -9.23 14.94
N GLY A 73 5.80 -10.11 14.40
CA GLY A 73 4.90 -9.80 13.28
C GLY A 73 5.50 -10.05 11.89
N LEU A 74 6.81 -10.34 11.81
CA LEU A 74 7.45 -10.78 10.58
C LEU A 74 7.75 -12.29 10.62
N SER A 75 7.80 -12.90 9.45
CA SER A 75 8.24 -14.29 9.26
C SER A 75 9.25 -14.37 8.12
N LEU A 76 10.04 -15.44 8.12
CA LEU A 76 10.98 -15.75 7.07
C LEU A 76 10.55 -17.06 6.39
N GLU A 77 10.51 -17.03 5.08
CA GLU A 77 10.29 -18.20 4.23
C GLU A 77 11.55 -18.47 3.40
N LEU A 78 11.75 -19.73 3.04
CA LEU A 78 12.85 -20.17 2.20
C LEU A 78 12.30 -20.70 0.88
N GLU A 79 12.65 -20.06 -0.22
CA GLU A 79 12.42 -20.55 -1.56
C GLU A 79 13.71 -21.22 -2.08
N GLY A 80 13.58 -22.44 -2.55
CA GLY A 80 14.73 -23.25 -3.00
C GLY A 80 15.35 -24.09 -1.87
N THR A 81 16.60 -24.47 -2.04
CA THR A 81 17.35 -25.31 -1.08
C THR A 81 18.39 -24.47 -0.36
N PRO A 82 18.58 -24.65 0.96
CA PRO A 82 19.57 -23.89 1.71
C PRO A 82 20.96 -23.93 1.06
N ALA A 83 21.61 -22.77 0.99
CA ALA A 83 22.95 -22.56 0.44
C ALA A 83 23.19 -23.07 -1.01
N GLN A 84 22.15 -23.27 -1.79
CA GLN A 84 22.27 -23.53 -3.22
C GLN A 84 22.02 -22.28 -4.03
N ASP A 85 22.65 -22.18 -5.20
CA ASP A 85 22.44 -21.07 -6.12
C ASP A 85 20.96 -20.88 -6.42
N GLY A 86 20.48 -19.64 -6.23
CA GLY A 86 19.08 -19.27 -6.43
C GLY A 86 18.18 -19.43 -5.19
N ALA A 87 18.72 -19.84 -4.03
CA ALA A 87 17.96 -19.81 -2.79
C ALA A 87 17.59 -18.38 -2.39
N ARG A 88 16.33 -18.18 -1.98
CA ARG A 88 15.82 -16.87 -1.55
C ARG A 88 15.27 -16.96 -0.13
N LEU A 89 15.66 -15.98 0.68
CA LEU A 89 15.08 -15.71 1.99
C LEU A 89 14.05 -14.61 1.83
N VAL A 90 12.80 -14.94 2.02
CA VAL A 90 11.68 -14.03 1.88
C VAL A 90 11.24 -13.59 3.26
N VAL A 91 11.36 -12.29 3.55
CA VAL A 91 10.79 -11.68 4.75
C VAL A 91 9.35 -11.28 4.44
N THR A 92 8.39 -11.92 5.11
CA THR A 92 6.96 -11.72 4.89
C THR A 92 6.29 -11.19 6.16
N ALA A 93 5.28 -10.36 5.98
CA ALA A 93 4.36 -9.92 7.02
C ALA A 93 2.99 -10.62 6.92
N HIS A 94 2.87 -11.66 6.09
CA HIS A 94 1.62 -12.38 5.82
C HIS A 94 0.45 -11.45 5.45
N GLY A 95 0.74 -10.39 4.66
CA GLY A 95 -0.24 -9.42 4.22
C GLY A 95 -0.60 -8.35 5.25
N ASN A 96 0.03 -8.33 6.42
CA ASN A 96 -0.16 -7.23 7.38
C ASN A 96 0.63 -5.99 6.93
N ILE A 97 -0.07 -5.03 6.30
CA ILE A 97 0.51 -3.80 5.74
C ILE A 97 1.22 -2.96 6.82
N GLU A 98 0.77 -2.98 8.06
CA GLU A 98 1.42 -2.25 9.17
C GLU A 98 2.85 -2.71 9.44
N GLN A 99 3.20 -3.93 9.04
CA GLN A 99 4.54 -4.51 9.16
C GLN A 99 5.37 -4.38 7.88
N PHE A 100 4.84 -3.86 6.80
CA PHE A 100 5.54 -3.78 5.51
C PHE A 100 6.78 -2.88 5.58
N GLU A 101 6.69 -1.75 6.28
CA GLU A 101 7.84 -0.89 6.51
C GLU A 101 8.97 -1.63 7.23
N ASN A 102 8.63 -2.41 8.27
CA ASN A 102 9.59 -3.22 9.02
C ASN A 102 10.21 -4.32 8.16
N ALA A 103 9.42 -5.01 7.33
CA ALA A 103 9.92 -6.01 6.39
C ALA A 103 10.91 -5.40 5.39
N GLN A 104 10.56 -4.25 4.80
CA GLN A 104 11.45 -3.53 3.89
C GLN A 104 12.70 -3.01 4.57
N ALA A 105 12.59 -2.45 5.79
CA ALA A 105 13.73 -1.96 6.56
C ALA A 105 14.71 -3.08 6.91
N LEU A 106 14.18 -4.26 7.31
CA LEU A 106 14.98 -5.43 7.59
C LEU A 106 15.76 -5.90 6.36
N VAL A 107 15.10 -5.96 5.21
CA VAL A 107 15.73 -6.40 3.94
C VAL A 107 16.74 -5.38 3.41
N ARG A 108 16.45 -4.08 3.48
CA ARG A 108 17.41 -3.02 3.04
C ARG A 108 18.74 -3.08 3.76
N GLN A 109 18.75 -3.53 5.02
CA GLN A 109 19.96 -3.64 5.84
C GLN A 109 20.55 -5.07 5.88
N ALA A 110 20.01 -5.98 5.07
CA ALA A 110 20.51 -7.34 5.00
C ALA A 110 21.97 -7.36 4.53
N PRO A 111 22.87 -8.09 5.21
CA PRO A 111 24.23 -8.29 4.72
C PRO A 111 24.19 -9.18 3.47
N ARG A 112 25.28 -9.18 2.72
CA ARG A 112 25.47 -10.14 1.64
C ARG A 112 25.65 -11.54 2.25
N LEU A 113 24.66 -12.41 2.02
CA LEU A 113 24.70 -13.82 2.44
C LEU A 113 25.09 -14.69 1.25
N GLU A 114 26.14 -15.50 1.42
CA GLU A 114 26.59 -16.41 0.36
C GLU A 114 25.55 -17.51 0.10
N GLY A 115 25.17 -17.68 -1.17
CA GLY A 115 24.16 -18.65 -1.60
C GLY A 115 22.71 -18.21 -1.40
N TYR A 116 22.45 -16.96 -0.95
CA TYR A 116 21.09 -16.44 -0.75
C TYR A 116 20.90 -15.07 -1.34
N THR A 117 19.68 -14.84 -1.83
CA THR A 117 19.12 -13.51 -2.06
C THR A 117 18.10 -13.23 -0.97
N VAL A 118 18.13 -12.05 -0.35
CA VAL A 118 17.13 -11.61 0.64
C VAL A 118 16.16 -10.67 -0.02
N GLN A 119 14.87 -10.90 0.11
CA GLN A 119 13.83 -10.03 -0.43
C GLN A 119 12.70 -9.82 0.57
N ALA A 120 12.03 -8.66 0.49
CA ALA A 120 10.77 -8.42 1.16
C ALA A 120 9.63 -8.93 0.28
N PHE A 121 8.67 -9.54 0.92
CA PHE A 121 7.42 -10.03 0.36
C PHE A 121 7.56 -11.22 -0.61
N ARG A 122 6.56 -12.08 -0.57
CA ARG A 122 6.43 -13.18 -1.54
C ARG A 122 6.23 -12.63 -2.94
N SER A 123 7.03 -13.14 -3.88
CA SER A 123 6.81 -12.89 -5.29
C SER A 123 5.63 -13.69 -5.83
N ARG A 124 5.11 -13.27 -6.98
CA ARG A 124 4.14 -14.08 -7.74
C ARG A 124 4.69 -15.46 -8.03
N THR A 125 3.89 -16.49 -7.80
CA THR A 125 4.29 -17.87 -8.12
C THR A 125 4.45 -18.05 -9.63
N ALA A 126 5.59 -18.59 -10.05
CA ALA A 126 5.89 -18.79 -11.47
C ALA A 126 5.05 -19.89 -12.14
N SER A 127 4.55 -20.87 -11.37
CA SER A 127 3.67 -21.94 -11.87
C SER A 127 2.23 -21.46 -11.87
N GLY A 128 1.61 -21.35 -13.09
CA GLY A 128 0.27 -20.79 -13.23
C GLY A 128 -0.84 -21.55 -12.50
N ASN A 129 -0.76 -22.88 -12.42
CA ASN A 129 -1.78 -23.69 -11.75
C ASN A 129 -1.16 -24.55 -10.66
N PHE A 130 -1.52 -24.31 -9.42
CA PHE A 130 -1.20 -25.15 -8.27
C PHE A 130 -2.47 -25.31 -7.42
N ALA A 131 -2.45 -26.30 -6.55
CA ALA A 131 -3.58 -26.65 -5.71
C ALA A 131 -3.15 -26.73 -4.25
N MET A 132 -4.10 -26.52 -3.36
CA MET A 132 -3.95 -26.79 -1.94
C MET A 132 -5.10 -27.65 -1.45
N GLY A 133 -4.81 -28.47 -0.44
CA GLY A 133 -5.76 -29.39 0.14
C GLY A 133 -6.00 -29.09 1.61
N MET A 134 -7.24 -29.22 2.04
CA MET A 134 -7.63 -29.18 3.45
C MET A 134 -8.67 -30.27 3.71
N GLN A 135 -8.38 -31.15 4.66
CA GLN A 135 -9.17 -32.37 4.89
C GLN A 135 -9.29 -33.20 3.58
N ASP A 136 -10.50 -33.52 3.13
CA ASP A 136 -10.74 -34.26 1.89
C ASP A 136 -11.14 -33.34 0.72
N PHE A 137 -10.93 -32.03 0.85
CA PHE A 137 -11.24 -31.03 -0.18
C PHE A 137 -9.96 -30.42 -0.74
N GLU A 138 -9.84 -30.39 -2.06
CA GLU A 138 -8.74 -29.76 -2.80
C GLU A 138 -9.29 -28.60 -3.63
N LEU A 139 -8.58 -27.46 -3.66
CA LEU A 139 -8.88 -26.30 -4.47
C LEU A 139 -7.63 -25.91 -5.27
N SER A 140 -7.77 -25.84 -6.60
CA SER A 140 -6.72 -25.37 -7.51
C SER A 140 -6.98 -23.93 -7.95
N CYS A 141 -5.97 -23.28 -8.53
CA CYS A 141 -6.14 -21.96 -9.12
C CYS A 141 -7.14 -21.94 -10.29
N ASP A 142 -7.31 -23.07 -11.00
CA ASP A 142 -8.32 -23.17 -12.08
C ASP A 142 -9.75 -23.34 -11.54
N ASP A 143 -9.90 -23.73 -10.28
CA ASP A 143 -11.21 -23.83 -9.62
C ASP A 143 -11.72 -22.49 -9.06
N VAL A 144 -10.88 -21.44 -9.03
CA VAL A 144 -11.24 -20.10 -8.57
C VAL A 144 -11.35 -19.18 -9.78
N LEU A 145 -12.54 -18.62 -10.00
CA LEU A 145 -12.82 -17.65 -11.04
C LEU A 145 -12.75 -16.24 -10.46
N VAL A 146 -12.09 -15.32 -11.15
CA VAL A 146 -11.84 -13.96 -10.67
C VAL A 146 -12.26 -12.95 -11.74
N ALA A 147 -13.09 -11.98 -11.38
CA ALA A 147 -13.44 -10.82 -12.18
C ALA A 147 -13.00 -9.53 -11.47
N PRO A 148 -12.15 -8.68 -12.09
CA PRO A 148 -11.79 -7.39 -11.52
C PRO A 148 -12.83 -6.32 -11.83
N TYR A 149 -13.00 -5.36 -10.90
CA TYR A 149 -13.77 -4.15 -11.13
C TYR A 149 -13.09 -2.92 -10.51
N ASP A 150 -13.42 -1.71 -11.00
CA ASP A 150 -12.91 -0.48 -10.42
C ASP A 150 -13.70 -0.11 -9.16
N ALA A 151 -13.09 -0.28 -7.99
CA ALA A 151 -13.67 0.02 -6.68
C ALA A 151 -13.40 1.47 -6.21
N GLY A 152 -13.23 2.40 -7.14
CA GLY A 152 -12.94 3.81 -6.85
C GLY A 152 -11.44 4.13 -6.95
N GLY A 153 -10.80 3.62 -8.00
CA GLY A 153 -9.39 3.81 -8.28
C GLY A 153 -8.48 2.71 -7.73
N ILE A 154 -9.05 1.68 -7.10
CA ILE A 154 -8.35 0.45 -6.69
C ILE A 154 -9.08 -0.75 -7.26
N ILE A 155 -8.38 -1.88 -7.47
CA ILE A 155 -9.02 -3.10 -7.98
C ILE A 155 -9.88 -3.73 -6.89
N GLY A 156 -11.19 -3.85 -7.14
CA GLY A 156 -12.06 -4.79 -6.45
C GLY A 156 -12.09 -6.13 -7.18
N LEU A 157 -12.37 -7.22 -6.47
CA LEU A 157 -12.44 -8.56 -7.03
C LEU A 157 -13.78 -9.22 -6.68
N GLU A 158 -14.44 -9.80 -7.68
CA GLU A 158 -15.49 -10.79 -7.49
C GLU A 158 -14.91 -12.19 -7.70
N LEU A 159 -15.11 -13.06 -6.72
CA LEU A 159 -14.64 -14.45 -6.75
C LEU A 159 -15.83 -15.41 -6.82
N ALA A 160 -15.70 -16.42 -7.70
CA ALA A 160 -16.64 -17.54 -7.77
C ALA A 160 -15.87 -18.86 -7.84
N PHE A 161 -16.50 -19.96 -7.50
CA PHE A 161 -15.92 -21.28 -7.63
C PHE A 161 -16.43 -21.97 -8.90
N ALA A 162 -15.51 -22.45 -9.74
CA ALA A 162 -15.84 -23.20 -10.96
C ALA A 162 -16.41 -24.59 -10.68
N LYS A 163 -16.20 -25.10 -9.48
CA LYS A 163 -16.71 -26.40 -9.02
C LYS A 163 -17.61 -26.27 -7.80
N ALA A 164 -18.45 -27.26 -7.59
CA ALA A 164 -19.29 -27.32 -6.39
C ALA A 164 -18.42 -27.45 -5.13
N VAL A 165 -18.64 -26.55 -4.18
CA VAL A 165 -18.03 -26.59 -2.86
C VAL A 165 -19.06 -27.13 -1.88
N PRO A 166 -18.77 -28.23 -1.14
CA PRO A 166 -19.67 -28.74 -0.11
C PRO A 166 -19.99 -27.68 0.96
N ASP A 167 -21.21 -27.65 1.48
CA ASP A 167 -21.64 -26.67 2.46
C ASP A 167 -20.70 -26.57 3.67
N ALA A 168 -20.23 -27.72 4.17
CA ALA A 168 -19.29 -27.78 5.29
C ALA A 168 -17.88 -27.22 4.96
N MET A 169 -17.57 -27.04 3.69
CA MET A 169 -16.26 -26.56 3.21
C MET A 169 -16.28 -25.13 2.67
N GLN A 170 -17.44 -24.46 2.64
CA GLN A 170 -17.57 -23.11 2.05
C GLN A 170 -16.59 -22.10 2.67
N GLU A 171 -16.50 -22.05 3.98
CA GLU A 171 -15.61 -21.13 4.69
C GLU A 171 -14.13 -21.49 4.43
N HIS A 172 -13.79 -22.79 4.48
CA HIS A 172 -12.45 -23.25 4.15
C HIS A 172 -12.06 -22.95 2.70
N ALA A 173 -12.96 -23.14 1.75
CA ALA A 173 -12.71 -22.82 0.34
C ALA A 173 -12.45 -21.32 0.11
N ARG A 174 -13.20 -20.45 0.80
CA ARG A 174 -12.94 -18.99 0.75
C ARG A 174 -11.55 -18.66 1.30
N HIS A 175 -11.17 -19.24 2.45
CA HIS A 175 -9.84 -19.04 3.01
C HIS A 175 -8.74 -19.56 2.07
N MET A 176 -8.91 -20.74 1.49
CA MET A 176 -7.99 -21.29 0.50
C MET A 176 -7.88 -20.37 -0.73
N ALA A 177 -8.98 -19.81 -1.21
CA ALA A 177 -8.96 -18.86 -2.34
C ALA A 177 -8.14 -17.60 -2.03
N PHE A 178 -8.22 -17.06 -0.81
CA PHE A 178 -7.36 -15.94 -0.40
C PHE A 178 -5.88 -16.31 -0.39
N ILE A 179 -5.52 -17.51 0.11
CA ILE A 179 -4.13 -17.98 0.08
C ILE A 179 -3.65 -18.14 -1.36
N LEU A 180 -4.48 -18.74 -2.24
CA LEU A 180 -4.15 -18.88 -3.65
C LEU A 180 -3.96 -17.52 -4.34
N LEU A 181 -4.82 -16.52 -4.05
CA LEU A 181 -4.68 -15.14 -4.53
C LEU A 181 -3.36 -14.51 -4.11
N ASP A 182 -3.00 -14.63 -2.83
CA ASP A 182 -1.74 -14.09 -2.29
C ASP A 182 -0.52 -14.70 -3.01
N HIS A 183 -0.54 -16.00 -3.26
CA HIS A 183 0.55 -16.65 -4.00
C HIS A 183 0.57 -16.29 -5.49
N VAL A 184 -0.59 -16.15 -6.12
CA VAL A 184 -0.69 -15.84 -7.56
C VAL A 184 -0.32 -14.40 -7.85
N LEU A 185 -0.78 -13.45 -7.03
CA LEU A 185 -0.49 -12.02 -7.20
C LEU A 185 0.81 -11.59 -6.52
N GLY A 186 1.27 -12.36 -5.52
CA GLY A 186 2.34 -11.95 -4.62
C GLY A 186 1.84 -11.01 -3.51
N GLU A 187 2.54 -11.03 -2.39
CA GLU A 187 2.10 -10.38 -1.16
C GLU A 187 1.90 -8.86 -1.30
N TRP A 188 2.80 -8.17 -2.02
CA TRP A 188 2.66 -6.73 -2.25
C TRP A 188 1.42 -6.40 -3.08
N ASP A 189 1.27 -7.02 -4.25
CA ASP A 189 0.17 -6.70 -5.16
C ASP A 189 -1.18 -7.04 -4.53
N PHE A 190 -1.27 -8.18 -3.85
CA PHE A 190 -2.51 -8.57 -3.18
C PHE A 190 -2.86 -7.65 -2.00
N SER A 191 -1.89 -7.32 -1.15
CA SER A 191 -2.17 -6.53 0.06
C SER A 191 -2.35 -5.04 -0.22
N VAL A 192 -1.60 -4.48 -1.20
CA VAL A 192 -1.54 -3.02 -1.44
C VAL A 192 -2.46 -2.58 -2.57
N ARG A 193 -2.62 -3.41 -3.62
CA ARG A 193 -3.30 -3.03 -4.87
C ARG A 193 -4.68 -3.62 -5.05
N VAL A 194 -5.07 -4.56 -4.19
CA VAL A 194 -6.42 -5.14 -4.16
C VAL A 194 -7.19 -4.50 -3.01
N GLY A 195 -8.37 -4.00 -3.33
CA GLY A 195 -9.34 -3.44 -2.40
C GLY A 195 -10.35 -4.50 -1.95
N PRO A 196 -11.67 -4.25 -2.10
CA PRO A 196 -12.71 -5.19 -1.70
C PRO A 196 -12.60 -6.51 -2.47
N VAL A 197 -12.86 -7.63 -1.78
CA VAL A 197 -12.96 -8.97 -2.39
C VAL A 197 -14.28 -9.60 -1.97
N ASP A 198 -15.17 -9.84 -2.92
CA ASP A 198 -16.50 -10.37 -2.70
C ASP A 198 -16.63 -11.78 -3.28
N PHE A 199 -17.29 -12.69 -2.56
CA PHE A 199 -17.64 -14.00 -3.09
C PHE A 199 -19.06 -13.97 -3.64
N VAL A 200 -19.21 -14.29 -4.93
CA VAL A 200 -20.47 -14.28 -5.66
C VAL A 200 -20.79 -15.67 -6.21
N GLU A 201 -22.05 -15.94 -6.53
CA GLU A 201 -22.47 -17.22 -7.12
C GLU A 201 -21.88 -17.40 -8.54
N ALA A 202 -21.83 -16.31 -9.30
CA ALA A 202 -21.24 -16.28 -10.64
C ALA A 202 -20.64 -14.89 -10.90
N ALA A 203 -19.39 -14.84 -11.28
CA ALA A 203 -18.68 -13.62 -11.68
C ALA A 203 -18.75 -13.46 -13.20
N ALA A 204 -19.21 -12.31 -13.69
CA ALA A 204 -19.29 -12.02 -15.11
C ALA A 204 -17.87 -11.76 -15.67
N GLU A 205 -17.60 -12.28 -16.87
CA GLU A 205 -16.31 -12.10 -17.55
C GLU A 205 -15.09 -12.57 -16.73
N ALA A 206 -15.31 -13.50 -15.79
CA ALA A 206 -14.26 -14.00 -14.91
C ALA A 206 -13.26 -14.88 -15.67
N SER A 207 -12.01 -14.84 -15.24
CA SER A 207 -10.94 -15.73 -15.68
C SER A 207 -10.51 -16.66 -14.54
N PRO A 208 -9.98 -17.86 -14.85
CA PRO A 208 -9.35 -18.69 -13.83
C PRO A 208 -8.21 -17.93 -13.15
N LEU A 209 -8.06 -18.11 -11.83
CA LEU A 209 -7.01 -17.46 -11.04
C LEU A 209 -5.61 -17.77 -11.59
N SER A 210 -5.38 -18.94 -12.20
CA SER A 210 -4.12 -19.30 -12.87
C SER A 210 -3.73 -18.34 -14.01
N GLN A 211 -4.71 -17.66 -14.63
CA GLN A 211 -4.51 -16.69 -15.71
C GLN A 211 -4.64 -15.24 -15.24
N PHE A 212 -5.09 -15.03 -14.03
CA PHE A 212 -5.44 -13.73 -13.49
C PHE A 212 -4.27 -12.71 -13.42
N PRO A 213 -2.99 -13.07 -13.21
CA PRO A 213 -1.90 -12.08 -13.17
C PRO A 213 -1.83 -11.18 -14.42
N ALA A 214 -2.06 -11.74 -15.59
CA ALA A 214 -2.07 -10.95 -16.83
C ALA A 214 -3.30 -10.03 -16.92
N VAL A 215 -4.46 -10.49 -16.46
CA VAL A 215 -5.70 -9.70 -16.37
C VAL A 215 -5.53 -8.57 -15.36
N PHE A 216 -4.94 -8.85 -14.20
CA PHE A 216 -4.64 -7.87 -13.17
C PHE A 216 -3.72 -6.75 -13.68
N ASP A 217 -2.62 -7.11 -14.36
CA ASP A 217 -1.69 -6.13 -14.91
C ASP A 217 -2.33 -5.28 -16.03
N ALA A 218 -3.18 -5.91 -16.87
CA ALA A 218 -3.93 -5.19 -17.90
C ALA A 218 -4.95 -4.24 -17.27
N PHE A 219 -5.70 -4.67 -16.26
CA PHE A 219 -6.67 -3.84 -15.56
C PHE A 219 -6.03 -2.63 -14.88
N GLN A 220 -4.91 -2.82 -14.20
CA GLN A 220 -4.11 -1.73 -13.62
C GLN A 220 -3.77 -0.67 -14.65
N ARG A 221 -3.28 -1.09 -15.82
CA ARG A 221 -2.80 -0.19 -16.85
C ARG A 221 -3.93 0.45 -17.66
N GLU A 222 -4.92 -0.35 -18.08
CA GLU A 222 -5.90 0.04 -19.12
C GLU A 222 -7.17 0.64 -18.50
N VAL A 223 -7.59 0.14 -17.33
CA VAL A 223 -8.79 0.63 -16.64
C VAL A 223 -8.44 1.68 -15.60
N LEU A 224 -7.46 1.40 -14.72
CA LEU A 224 -7.07 2.34 -13.67
C LEU A 224 -6.01 3.35 -14.12
N GLY A 225 -5.43 3.24 -15.31
CA GLY A 225 -4.42 4.19 -15.80
C GLY A 225 -3.09 4.18 -15.04
N ARG A 226 -2.77 3.10 -14.31
CA ARG A 226 -1.53 2.93 -13.56
C ARG A 226 -0.35 2.72 -14.48
N THR A 227 0.25 3.81 -14.92
CA THR A 227 1.46 3.75 -15.76
C THR A 227 2.74 3.70 -14.94
N TYR A 228 2.67 4.07 -13.65
CA TYR A 228 3.78 4.26 -12.73
C TYR A 228 4.83 5.25 -13.25
N ARG A 229 4.40 6.16 -14.13
CA ARG A 229 5.21 7.25 -14.68
C ARG A 229 4.70 8.59 -14.15
N PHE A 230 5.62 9.49 -13.85
CA PHE A 230 5.27 10.85 -13.44
C PHE A 230 4.48 11.54 -14.56
N PRO A 231 3.42 12.29 -14.22
CA PRO A 231 2.68 13.08 -15.18
C PRO A 231 3.60 14.02 -15.97
N GLN A 232 3.26 14.25 -17.22
CA GLN A 232 3.91 15.26 -18.05
C GLN A 232 3.02 16.47 -18.14
N GLU A 233 3.59 17.67 -18.29
CA GLU A 233 2.87 18.95 -18.26
C GLU A 233 1.63 18.97 -19.18
N GLU A 234 1.72 18.34 -20.37
CA GLU A 234 0.62 18.29 -21.33
C GLU A 234 -0.58 17.46 -20.85
N ASN A 235 -0.37 16.52 -19.93
CA ASN A 235 -1.39 15.60 -19.41
C ASN A 235 -1.65 15.80 -17.93
N ASP A 236 -1.07 16.84 -17.33
CA ASP A 236 -1.24 17.10 -15.91
C ASP A 236 -2.60 17.75 -15.62
N ARG A 237 -3.37 17.13 -14.72
CA ARG A 237 -4.75 17.56 -14.40
C ARG A 237 -4.91 17.78 -12.92
N TRP A 238 -5.57 18.91 -12.60
CA TRP A 238 -5.91 19.32 -11.26
C TRP A 238 -7.40 19.62 -11.15
N ILE A 239 -8.01 19.23 -10.02
CA ILE A 239 -9.43 19.46 -9.73
C ILE A 239 -9.51 20.31 -8.48
N SER A 240 -10.23 21.46 -8.57
CA SER A 240 -10.46 22.32 -7.41
C SER A 240 -11.89 22.18 -6.90
N LEU A 241 -12.04 21.98 -5.60
CA LEU A 241 -13.28 21.67 -4.92
C LEU A 241 -13.44 22.48 -3.64
N GLU A 242 -14.69 22.81 -3.32
CA GLU A 242 -15.08 23.23 -1.97
C GLU A 242 -15.55 22.02 -1.18
N VAL A 243 -14.99 21.82 0.01
CA VAL A 243 -15.32 20.74 0.90
C VAL A 243 -15.95 21.30 2.17
N ARG A 244 -17.16 20.85 2.52
CA ARG A 244 -17.83 21.22 3.76
C ARG A 244 -18.07 19.98 4.62
N SER A 245 -17.84 20.09 5.92
CA SER A 245 -18.28 19.07 6.88
C SER A 245 -19.81 18.98 6.87
N ARG A 246 -20.36 17.79 7.12
CA ARG A 246 -21.83 17.63 7.28
C ARG A 246 -22.37 18.37 8.49
N ASP A 247 -21.53 18.55 9.49
CA ASP A 247 -21.86 19.16 10.77
C ASP A 247 -21.39 20.63 10.83
N ALA A 248 -20.92 21.20 9.69
CA ALA A 248 -20.50 22.60 9.60
C ALA A 248 -21.73 23.51 9.62
N ASP A 249 -21.63 24.61 10.36
CA ASP A 249 -22.63 25.66 10.33
C ASP A 249 -22.63 26.39 8.95
N GLU A 250 -23.76 26.99 8.56
CA GLU A 250 -23.86 27.71 7.28
C GLU A 250 -22.85 28.85 7.15
N ASP A 251 -22.40 29.42 8.27
CA ASP A 251 -21.45 30.53 8.33
C ASP A 251 -19.97 30.05 8.31
N ASP A 252 -19.70 28.74 8.46
CA ASP A 252 -18.34 28.22 8.40
C ASP A 252 -17.78 28.31 6.98
N ALA A 253 -16.56 28.80 6.85
CA ALA A 253 -15.85 28.83 5.59
C ALA A 253 -15.57 27.40 5.10
N PRO A 254 -15.85 27.08 3.82
CA PRO A 254 -15.51 25.77 3.29
C PRO A 254 -13.99 25.61 3.19
N ASP A 255 -13.52 24.37 3.31
CA ASP A 255 -12.16 24.05 2.90
C ASP A 255 -12.02 24.10 1.38
N LEU A 256 -10.90 24.60 0.91
CA LEU A 256 -10.59 24.63 -0.52
C LEU A 256 -9.57 23.51 -0.81
N LEU A 257 -9.99 22.48 -1.52
CA LEU A 257 -9.14 21.36 -1.92
C LEU A 257 -8.72 21.53 -3.38
N THR A 258 -7.42 21.46 -3.67
CA THR A 258 -6.88 21.28 -5.02
C THR A 258 -6.25 19.92 -5.12
N PHE A 259 -6.91 19.03 -5.86
CA PHE A 259 -6.57 17.60 -5.96
C PHE A 259 -5.81 17.32 -7.26
N HIS A 260 -4.69 16.62 -7.18
CA HIS A 260 -3.86 16.26 -8.32
C HIS A 260 -4.38 14.96 -8.95
N ASP A 261 -5.31 15.08 -9.89
CA ASP A 261 -5.96 13.94 -10.52
C ASP A 261 -4.97 13.02 -11.26
N SER A 262 -3.99 13.60 -11.93
CA SER A 262 -2.98 12.84 -12.67
C SER A 262 -1.99 12.07 -11.79
N ALA A 263 -1.88 12.38 -10.50
CA ALA A 263 -1.07 11.61 -9.55
C ALA A 263 -1.58 10.16 -9.42
N HIS A 264 -2.83 9.91 -9.80
CA HIS A 264 -3.42 8.57 -9.86
C HIS A 264 -2.58 7.57 -10.67
N ALA A 265 -1.87 8.01 -11.69
CA ALA A 265 -0.98 7.17 -12.48
C ALA A 265 0.17 6.55 -11.67
N LEU A 266 0.54 7.16 -10.52
CA LEU A 266 1.60 6.70 -9.61
C LEU A 266 1.07 5.97 -8.38
N ALA A 267 -0.24 6.03 -8.11
CA ALA A 267 -0.78 5.52 -6.86
C ALA A 267 -0.44 4.03 -6.66
N THR A 268 -0.08 3.65 -5.45
CA THR A 268 0.42 2.33 -5.05
C THR A 268 1.77 1.91 -5.66
N ARG A 269 2.55 2.86 -6.18
CA ARG A 269 3.91 2.62 -6.63
C ARG A 269 4.79 2.32 -5.40
N ALA A 270 5.51 1.19 -5.43
CA ALA A 270 6.14 0.63 -4.24
C ALA A 270 7.24 1.50 -3.60
N ASP A 271 7.88 2.37 -4.37
CA ASP A 271 8.87 3.32 -3.86
C ASP A 271 8.24 4.62 -3.33
N LEU A 272 7.00 4.95 -3.68
CA LEU A 272 6.30 6.14 -3.18
C LEU A 272 5.29 5.75 -2.08
N SER A 273 5.81 5.23 -0.97
CA SER A 273 5.00 4.63 0.10
C SER A 273 4.90 5.48 1.36
N TYR A 274 5.46 6.68 1.37
CA TYR A 274 5.37 7.58 2.52
C TYR A 274 4.52 8.80 2.19
N PHE A 275 3.50 9.02 3.00
CA PHE A 275 2.63 10.18 2.94
C PHE A 275 3.20 11.28 3.82
N LEU A 276 3.62 12.38 3.20
CA LEU A 276 4.19 13.55 3.87
C LEU A 276 3.19 14.69 3.79
N THR A 277 2.88 15.31 4.94
CA THR A 277 2.10 16.54 5.00
C THR A 277 2.94 17.68 5.53
N LEU A 278 2.83 18.84 4.87
CA LEU A 278 3.42 20.10 5.27
C LEU A 278 2.30 21.11 5.52
N ARG A 279 2.13 21.58 6.76
CA ARG A 279 1.02 22.42 7.20
C ARG A 279 1.56 23.72 7.76
N PHE A 280 1.09 24.83 7.22
CA PHE A 280 1.44 26.20 7.62
C PHE A 280 0.24 26.92 8.23
N PRO A 281 0.40 27.66 9.34
CA PRO A 281 -0.61 28.61 9.80
C PRO A 281 -0.66 29.80 8.85
N ILE A 282 -1.88 30.28 8.53
CA ILE A 282 -2.13 31.41 7.62
C ILE A 282 -2.95 32.45 8.35
N ASP A 283 -2.44 33.68 8.42
CA ASP A 283 -3.09 34.84 9.04
C ASP A 283 -3.18 36.06 8.11
N SER A 284 -2.54 35.98 6.96
CA SER A 284 -2.44 37.07 5.99
C SER A 284 -2.22 36.54 4.58
N GLN A 285 -2.35 37.43 3.59
CA GLN A 285 -1.99 37.09 2.20
C GLN A 285 -0.49 36.83 2.08
N GLU A 286 0.35 37.53 2.82
CA GLU A 286 1.80 37.31 2.82
C GLU A 286 2.20 35.92 3.35
N SER A 287 1.57 35.50 4.46
CA SER A 287 1.80 34.14 4.99
C SER A 287 1.32 33.04 4.03
N LEU A 288 0.20 33.26 3.33
CA LEU A 288 -0.30 32.35 2.31
C LEU A 288 0.65 32.26 1.11
N ASP A 289 1.15 33.38 0.62
CA ASP A 289 2.07 33.39 -0.52
C ASP A 289 3.40 32.72 -0.16
N SER A 290 3.95 33.00 1.02
CA SER A 290 5.16 32.33 1.52
C SER A 290 4.97 30.81 1.68
N ALA A 291 3.81 30.36 2.19
CA ALA A 291 3.48 28.94 2.31
C ALA A 291 3.38 28.26 0.92
N ARG A 292 2.83 28.95 -0.08
CA ARG A 292 2.79 28.46 -1.46
C ARG A 292 4.18 28.36 -2.07
N ASP A 293 5.02 29.38 -1.90
CA ASP A 293 6.39 29.38 -2.41
C ASP A 293 7.19 28.20 -1.85
N ALA A 294 7.04 27.89 -0.55
CA ALA A 294 7.69 26.74 0.07
C ALA A 294 7.15 25.40 -0.47
N GLN A 295 5.84 25.28 -0.65
CA GLN A 295 5.19 24.12 -1.25
C GLN A 295 5.65 23.89 -2.68
N ASP A 296 5.64 24.95 -3.51
CA ASP A 296 5.98 24.86 -4.93
C ASP A 296 7.46 24.52 -5.12
N ALA A 297 8.33 25.06 -4.27
CA ALA A 297 9.75 24.68 -4.25
C ALA A 297 9.98 23.21 -3.89
N LEU A 298 9.22 22.68 -2.92
CA LEU A 298 9.29 21.26 -2.54
C LEU A 298 8.78 20.35 -3.67
N ASP A 299 7.64 20.69 -4.27
CA ASP A 299 7.08 19.94 -5.39
C ASP A 299 8.04 19.91 -6.58
N ALA A 300 8.55 21.07 -6.97
CA ALA A 300 9.51 21.16 -8.07
C ALA A 300 10.77 20.30 -7.86
N GLU A 301 11.30 20.29 -6.64
CA GLU A 301 12.52 19.52 -6.34
C GLU A 301 12.25 18.01 -6.27
N LEU A 302 11.15 17.59 -5.65
CA LEU A 302 10.74 16.18 -5.62
C LEU A 302 10.43 15.65 -7.02
N LEU A 303 9.71 16.42 -7.83
CA LEU A 303 9.36 16.05 -9.21
C LEU A 303 10.62 15.98 -10.09
N ARG A 304 11.53 16.96 -9.99
CA ARG A 304 12.80 16.99 -10.72
C ARG A 304 13.65 15.74 -10.46
N GLN A 305 13.63 15.25 -9.22
CA GLN A 305 14.35 14.04 -8.81
C GLN A 305 13.57 12.76 -9.05
N GLN A 306 12.26 12.85 -9.38
CA GLN A 306 11.32 11.73 -9.43
C GLN A 306 11.22 10.96 -8.11
N ARG A 307 11.32 11.67 -6.97
CA ARG A 307 11.34 11.12 -5.61
C ARG A 307 10.05 11.37 -4.84
N GLY A 308 9.11 12.08 -5.42
CA GLY A 308 7.81 12.34 -4.81
C GLY A 308 6.91 13.12 -5.75
N ILE A 309 5.66 13.20 -5.37
CA ILE A 309 4.62 13.91 -6.10
C ILE A 309 3.67 14.60 -5.13
N LEU A 310 3.28 15.84 -5.43
CA LEU A 310 2.22 16.54 -4.73
C LEU A 310 0.87 15.89 -5.06
N ALA A 311 0.20 15.33 -4.05
CA ALA A 311 -1.07 14.61 -4.20
C ALA A 311 -2.28 15.55 -4.14
N PHE A 312 -2.24 16.50 -3.21
CA PHE A 312 -3.26 17.53 -3.08
C PHE A 312 -2.77 18.69 -2.21
N THR A 313 -3.47 19.81 -2.30
CA THR A 313 -3.35 20.89 -1.33
C THR A 313 -4.72 21.24 -0.75
N ARG A 314 -4.75 21.69 0.50
CA ARG A 314 -5.98 22.06 1.19
C ARG A 314 -5.78 23.36 1.93
N MET A 315 -6.79 24.23 1.85
CA MET A 315 -6.93 25.40 2.70
C MET A 315 -7.99 25.05 3.73
N GLU A 316 -7.58 24.83 4.99
CA GLU A 316 -8.47 24.44 6.07
C GLU A 316 -8.98 25.66 6.79
N GLY A 317 -10.29 25.89 6.74
CA GLY A 317 -10.97 26.99 7.45
C GLY A 317 -10.40 28.39 7.18
N MET A 318 -9.65 28.59 6.10
CA MET A 318 -8.87 29.79 5.79
C MET A 318 -7.74 30.10 6.81
N GLU A 319 -7.44 29.18 7.73
CA GLU A 319 -6.45 29.33 8.79
C GLU A 319 -5.16 28.57 8.54
N PHE A 320 -5.24 27.47 7.77
CA PHE A 320 -4.08 26.62 7.50
C PHE A 320 -3.97 26.25 6.03
N ARG A 321 -2.76 26.29 5.52
CA ARG A 321 -2.40 25.70 4.22
C ARG A 321 -1.73 24.38 4.43
N VAL A 322 -2.29 23.31 3.84
CA VAL A 322 -1.73 21.94 3.87
C VAL A 322 -1.32 21.57 2.45
N ALA A 323 -0.12 21.02 2.31
CA ALA A 323 0.35 20.35 1.11
C ALA A 323 0.69 18.91 1.44
N ALA A 324 0.18 17.97 0.64
CA ALA A 324 0.31 16.53 0.88
C ALA A 324 1.03 15.86 -0.29
N PHE A 325 2.04 15.07 0.02
CA PHE A 325 2.92 14.44 -0.97
C PHE A 325 3.01 12.94 -0.71
N TYR A 326 3.26 12.16 -1.77
CA TYR A 326 3.81 10.81 -1.64
C TYR A 326 5.27 10.81 -2.05
N VAL A 327 6.15 10.26 -1.19
CA VAL A 327 7.60 10.33 -1.33
C VAL A 327 8.26 8.95 -1.13
N ASP A 328 9.50 8.82 -1.63
CA ASP A 328 10.26 7.57 -1.60
C ASP A 328 11.08 7.36 -0.30
N ASP A 329 11.61 8.43 0.25
CA ASP A 329 12.50 8.41 1.41
C ASP A 329 12.02 9.43 2.45
N PRO A 330 11.49 8.96 3.59
CA PRO A 330 10.87 9.83 4.58
C PRO A 330 11.85 10.82 5.21
N ASP A 331 13.09 10.38 5.49
CA ASP A 331 14.11 11.21 6.15
C ASP A 331 14.61 12.31 5.21
N ALA A 332 14.94 11.95 3.98
CA ALA A 332 15.42 12.90 2.99
C ALA A 332 14.32 13.90 2.59
N ALA A 333 13.08 13.45 2.42
CA ALA A 333 11.95 14.32 2.10
C ALA A 333 11.62 15.26 3.27
N ALA A 334 11.65 14.78 4.51
CA ALA A 334 11.43 15.61 5.69
C ALA A 334 12.54 16.66 5.87
N GLN A 335 13.79 16.30 5.61
CA GLN A 335 14.91 17.25 5.67
C GLN A 335 14.76 18.33 4.61
N LEU A 336 14.44 17.95 3.37
CA LEU A 336 14.22 18.88 2.26
C LEU A 336 13.05 19.82 2.54
N ALA A 337 11.92 19.29 3.03
CA ALA A 337 10.74 20.08 3.38
C ALA A 337 11.06 21.12 4.46
N ARG A 338 11.76 20.77 5.52
CA ARG A 338 12.19 21.72 6.57
C ARG A 338 13.13 22.80 6.01
N GLN A 339 14.07 22.42 5.16
CA GLN A 339 14.99 23.37 4.54
C GLN A 339 14.23 24.40 3.69
N LEU A 340 13.37 23.94 2.78
CA LEU A 340 12.63 24.82 1.88
C LEU A 340 11.57 25.66 2.63
N ALA A 341 10.94 25.11 3.66
CA ALA A 341 10.07 25.89 4.53
C ALA A 341 10.82 27.02 5.24
N ALA A 342 12.01 26.79 5.75
CA ALA A 342 12.83 27.83 6.38
C ALA A 342 13.33 28.89 5.37
N GLU A 343 13.57 28.52 4.11
CA GLU A 343 14.03 29.40 3.05
C GLU A 343 12.91 30.28 2.48
N HIS A 344 11.76 29.71 2.16
CA HIS A 344 10.68 30.35 1.45
C HIS A 344 9.55 30.89 2.34
N ALA A 345 9.40 30.34 3.55
CA ALA A 345 8.41 30.78 4.54
C ALA A 345 9.05 31.13 5.90
N PRO A 346 10.08 32.02 5.93
CA PRO A 346 10.76 32.36 7.16
C PRO A 346 9.80 33.00 8.14
N GLY A 347 9.73 32.47 9.36
CA GLY A 347 8.82 32.95 10.41
C GLY A 347 7.47 32.26 10.48
N LEU A 348 7.11 31.40 9.53
CA LEU A 348 5.97 30.48 9.67
C LEU A 348 6.42 29.18 10.33
N GLU A 349 5.71 28.78 11.38
CA GLU A 349 5.96 27.50 12.05
C GLU A 349 5.29 26.37 11.27
N ALA A 350 6.04 25.73 10.38
CA ALA A 350 5.57 24.61 9.58
C ALA A 350 5.47 23.33 10.42
N ALA A 351 4.29 22.73 10.50
CA ALA A 351 4.12 21.37 11.02
C ALA A 351 4.34 20.35 9.90
N LEU A 352 5.15 19.34 10.17
CA LEU A 352 5.44 18.26 9.24
C LEU A 352 5.06 16.93 9.88
N ALA A 353 4.27 16.12 9.16
CA ALA A 353 3.95 14.75 9.54
C ALA A 353 4.31 13.79 8.41
N LEU A 354 4.67 12.57 8.80
CA LEU A 354 5.02 11.47 7.89
C LEU A 354 4.31 10.21 8.37
N GLU A 355 3.71 9.50 7.42
CA GLU A 355 3.05 8.22 7.64
C GLU A 355 3.45 7.23 6.55
N TYR A 356 3.63 5.96 6.90
CA TYR A 356 3.80 4.90 5.92
C TYR A 356 2.43 4.50 5.36
N ASP A 357 2.14 4.87 4.12
CA ASP A 357 0.88 4.60 3.41
C ASP A 357 1.14 4.03 2.00
N PRO A 358 1.56 2.77 1.89
CA PRO A 358 1.85 2.14 0.60
C PRO A 358 0.59 1.95 -0.26
N SER A 359 -0.59 1.90 0.37
CA SER A 359 -1.88 1.77 -0.31
C SER A 359 -2.41 3.09 -0.86
N TRP A 360 -1.77 4.22 -0.58
CA TRP A 360 -2.25 5.56 -0.96
C TRP A 360 -3.68 5.82 -0.48
N ARG A 361 -3.98 5.37 0.73
CA ARG A 361 -5.33 5.39 1.31
C ARG A 361 -5.93 6.79 1.32
N GLU A 362 -5.14 7.80 1.76
CA GLU A 362 -5.59 9.19 1.80
C GLU A 362 -5.94 9.72 0.40
N TYR A 363 -5.06 9.47 -0.58
CA TYR A 363 -5.29 9.88 -1.96
C TYR A 363 -6.46 9.13 -2.61
N LEU A 364 -6.49 7.80 -2.52
CA LEU A 364 -7.50 6.97 -3.18
C LEU A 364 -8.89 7.15 -2.56
N GLY A 365 -8.97 7.46 -1.27
CA GLY A 365 -10.22 7.84 -0.62
C GLY A 365 -10.86 9.07 -1.26
N MET A 366 -10.06 10.12 -1.52
CA MET A 366 -10.51 11.34 -2.21
C MET A 366 -10.81 11.06 -3.68
N TYR A 367 -9.91 10.36 -4.39
CA TYR A 367 -10.10 9.99 -5.80
C TYR A 367 -11.43 9.28 -6.02
N GLY A 368 -11.69 8.22 -5.24
CA GLY A 368 -12.93 7.46 -5.34
C GLY A 368 -14.19 8.27 -5.01
N ALA A 369 -14.10 9.26 -4.12
CA ALA A 369 -15.22 10.13 -3.80
C ALA A 369 -15.51 11.14 -4.92
N ILE A 370 -14.47 11.73 -5.50
CA ILE A 370 -14.57 12.71 -6.60
C ILE A 370 -15.19 12.02 -7.84
N HIS A 371 -14.65 10.89 -8.26
CA HIS A 371 -15.05 10.21 -9.50
C HIS A 371 -16.34 9.39 -9.41
N ARG A 372 -16.82 9.01 -8.20
CA ARG A 372 -18.15 8.40 -8.06
C ARG A 372 -19.28 9.36 -8.35
N GLN A 373 -19.12 10.63 -8.05
CA GLN A 373 -20.13 11.65 -8.30
C GLN A 373 -20.28 11.96 -9.79
N ASP A 374 -19.16 11.95 -10.53
CA ASP A 374 -19.21 12.17 -11.97
C ASP A 374 -19.95 11.02 -12.67
N ARG A 375 -19.72 9.77 -12.28
CA ARG A 375 -20.45 8.60 -12.81
C ARG A 375 -21.97 8.61 -12.51
N GLN A 376 -22.39 9.15 -11.37
CA GLN A 376 -23.81 9.31 -11.03
C GLN A 376 -24.47 10.46 -11.81
N ALA A 377 -23.71 11.52 -12.11
CA ALA A 377 -24.21 12.65 -12.89
C ALA A 377 -24.39 12.29 -14.39
N ASP A 378 -23.58 11.39 -14.93
CA ASP A 378 -23.68 10.93 -16.32
C ASP A 378 -24.80 9.91 -16.55
N GLN A 379 -25.35 9.31 -15.46
CA GLN A 379 -26.46 8.33 -15.51
C GLN A 379 -27.83 8.94 -15.20
N ALA A 380 -27.90 10.22 -14.82
CA ALA A 380 -29.12 10.94 -14.49
C ALA A 380 -29.55 11.91 -15.60
#